data_4a1928f706f83ddedfe84a3c54ac0c46
#
_entry.id   4a1928f706f83ddedfe84a3c54ac0c46
#
_cell.length_a   1.000
_cell.length_b   1.000
_cell.length_c   1.000
_cell.angle_alpha   90.00
_cell.angle_beta   90.00
_cell.angle_gamma   90.00
#
_symmetry.space_group_name_H-M   'P 1'
#
loop_
_entity.id
_entity.type
_entity.pdbx_description
1 polymer ?
#
loop_
_entity_poly.entity_id
_entity_poly.type
_entity_poly.pdbx_seq_one_letter_code
_entity_poly.pdbx_strand_id
1 'polypeptide(L)'
;MIRKIVIPTLFILLVNVVSAQRFEGGLLAGFNASQVEGDTYKGFSKPGILAGAYVQTDLAPAIFAGMEIKYSQKGSRNKIKPKDPDPHKYIMRLSYIDVPVFFGFRTNDRGAVIGGVSAGYLLSGKEFDEYGQFPPEDQNAFNSLDLQPFLGFQFDMLDQLKLDLRFAFSVLPIRGQPGENATNYYWLNNQFNNVISLAMYYRLDR
;
A
#
# COMPACT_ATOMS: atom_id res chain seq x y z
N MET A 1 29.23 -21.05 30.14
CA MET A 1 28.69 -22.18 29.33
C MET A 1 27.20 -22.13 29.12
N ILE A 2 26.40 -21.64 30.04
CA ILE A 2 24.89 -21.59 29.94
C ILE A 2 24.38 -20.74 28.77
N ARG A 3 25.07 -19.63 28.45
CA ARG A 3 24.64 -18.70 27.39
C ARG A 3 24.72 -19.27 25.96
N LYS A 4 25.57 -20.30 25.72
CA LYS A 4 25.72 -20.94 24.40
C LYS A 4 24.68 -22.05 24.13
N ILE A 5 23.96 -22.50 25.14
CA ILE A 5 22.95 -23.56 25.04
C ILE A 5 21.53 -22.95 24.84
N VAL A 6 21.30 -21.74 25.38
CA VAL A 6 19.95 -21.08 25.33
C VAL A 6 19.54 -20.71 23.90
N ILE A 7 20.46 -20.27 23.05
CA ILE A 7 20.15 -19.84 21.68
C ILE A 7 19.68 -21.01 20.80
N PRO A 8 20.38 -22.17 20.73
CA PRO A 8 19.88 -23.28 19.92
C PRO A 8 18.59 -23.91 20.47
N THR A 9 18.42 -23.94 21.80
CA THR A 9 17.17 -24.44 22.41
C THR A 9 15.97 -23.55 22.09
N LEU A 10 16.15 -22.23 22.08
CA LEU A 10 15.11 -21.27 21.69
C LEU A 10 14.78 -21.42 20.19
N PHE A 11 15.76 -21.68 19.35
CA PHE A 11 15.57 -21.90 17.92
C PHE A 11 14.81 -23.21 17.62
N ILE A 12 15.10 -24.30 18.36
CA ILE A 12 14.39 -25.59 18.24
C ILE A 12 12.94 -25.47 18.73
N LEU A 13 12.64 -24.69 19.77
CA LEU A 13 11.30 -24.41 20.23
C LEU A 13 10.47 -23.62 19.20
N LEU A 14 11.07 -22.68 18.50
CA LEU A 14 10.42 -21.90 17.42
C LEU A 14 10.05 -22.79 16.22
N VAL A 15 10.87 -23.79 15.88
CA VAL A 15 10.61 -24.68 14.72
C VAL A 15 9.40 -25.59 14.94
N ASN A 16 9.10 -26.00 16.18
CA ASN A 16 7.96 -26.87 16.46
C ASN A 16 6.59 -26.16 16.39
N VAL A 17 6.54 -24.83 16.48
CA VAL A 17 5.30 -24.04 16.36
C VAL A 17 4.88 -23.93 14.89
N VAL A 18 5.79 -24.04 13.95
CA VAL A 18 5.55 -23.87 12.50
C VAL A 18 4.81 -25.07 11.89
N SER A 19 4.90 -26.27 12.50
CA SER A 19 4.38 -27.53 11.92
C SER A 19 2.84 -27.65 11.97
N ALA A 20 2.12 -26.74 12.64
CA ALA A 20 0.67 -26.79 12.80
C ALA A 20 -0.09 -25.65 12.11
N GLN A 21 0.63 -24.74 11.42
CA GLN A 21 -0.01 -23.59 10.79
C GLN A 21 -0.49 -23.97 9.39
N ARG A 22 -1.78 -23.84 9.16
CA ARG A 22 -2.40 -23.97 7.84
C ARG A 22 -2.27 -22.64 7.11
N PHE A 23 -1.50 -22.61 6.03
CA PHE A 23 -1.41 -21.46 5.15
C PHE A 23 -2.54 -21.49 4.13
N GLU A 24 -3.17 -20.36 3.94
CA GLU A 24 -4.11 -20.08 2.87
C GLU A 24 -3.46 -19.13 1.89
N GLY A 25 -3.60 -19.37 0.59
CA GLY A 25 -3.04 -18.53 -0.45
C GLY A 25 -4.03 -18.23 -1.54
N GLY A 26 -3.79 -17.14 -2.27
CA GLY A 26 -4.69 -16.74 -3.34
C GLY A 26 -4.20 -15.56 -4.16
N LEU A 27 -5.08 -15.10 -5.02
CA LEU A 27 -4.89 -13.95 -5.88
C LEU A 27 -5.73 -12.77 -5.38
N LEU A 28 -5.27 -11.56 -5.68
CA LEU A 28 -6.01 -10.35 -5.39
C LEU A 28 -5.99 -9.40 -6.59
N ALA A 29 -7.09 -8.70 -6.79
CA ALA A 29 -7.20 -7.65 -7.80
C ALA A 29 -8.18 -6.56 -7.35
N GLY A 30 -7.94 -5.32 -7.77
CA GLY A 30 -8.78 -4.21 -7.37
C GLY A 30 -8.31 -2.86 -7.89
N PHE A 31 -8.74 -1.81 -7.21
CA PHE A 31 -8.49 -0.43 -7.58
C PHE A 31 -8.01 0.39 -6.39
N ASN A 32 -7.16 1.35 -6.68
CA ASN A 32 -6.75 2.42 -5.80
C ASN A 32 -7.46 3.72 -6.19
N ALA A 33 -7.83 4.50 -5.19
CA ALA A 33 -8.08 5.92 -5.31
C ALA A 33 -6.98 6.62 -4.51
N SER A 34 -6.16 7.42 -5.16
CA SER A 34 -4.98 8.02 -4.51
C SER A 34 -4.90 9.53 -4.69
N GLN A 35 -4.19 10.14 -3.76
CA GLN A 35 -3.72 11.52 -3.79
C GLN A 35 -2.28 11.58 -3.30
N VAL A 36 -1.58 12.64 -3.65
CA VAL A 36 -0.26 12.96 -3.10
C VAL A 36 -0.42 14.19 -2.21
N GLU A 37 -0.05 14.07 -0.95
CA GLU A 37 0.02 15.19 -0.04
C GLU A 37 1.32 15.95 -0.28
N GLY A 38 1.26 17.29 -0.23
CA GLY A 38 2.41 18.14 -0.55
C GLY A 38 2.48 18.52 -2.03
N ASP A 39 1.58 18.01 -2.89
CA ASP A 39 1.31 18.62 -4.19
C ASP A 39 0.19 19.68 -4.07
N THR A 40 -0.08 20.40 -5.14
CA THR A 40 -1.14 21.42 -5.16
C THR A 40 -2.53 20.84 -5.37
N TYR A 41 -2.66 19.52 -5.63
CA TYR A 41 -3.90 18.86 -6.03
C TYR A 41 -4.49 18.03 -4.90
N LYS A 42 -5.72 18.34 -4.50
CA LYS A 42 -6.40 17.69 -3.37
C LYS A 42 -7.44 16.66 -3.82
N GLY A 43 -7.57 15.62 -3.03
CA GLY A 43 -8.60 14.59 -3.14
C GLY A 43 -8.13 13.33 -3.87
N PHE A 44 -8.75 12.20 -3.52
CA PHE A 44 -8.46 10.86 -4.05
C PHE A 44 -8.97 10.70 -5.49
N SER A 45 -8.43 11.51 -6.39
CA SER A 45 -8.92 11.67 -7.77
C SER A 45 -8.18 10.81 -8.78
N LYS A 46 -7.05 10.23 -8.39
CA LYS A 46 -6.22 9.41 -9.26
C LYS A 46 -6.61 7.95 -9.11
N PRO A 47 -7.35 7.38 -10.08
CA PRO A 47 -7.59 5.95 -10.10
C PRO A 47 -6.32 5.20 -10.49
N GLY A 48 -6.11 4.04 -9.87
CA GLY A 48 -5.03 3.11 -10.18
C GLY A 48 -5.52 1.68 -10.08
N ILE A 49 -4.86 0.76 -10.75
CA ILE A 49 -5.12 -0.67 -10.61
C ILE A 49 -4.18 -1.28 -9.58
N LEU A 50 -4.62 -2.35 -8.95
CA LEU A 50 -3.79 -3.22 -8.14
C LEU A 50 -4.09 -4.68 -8.46
N ALA A 51 -3.05 -5.52 -8.45
CA ALA A 51 -3.18 -6.97 -8.63
C ALA A 51 -1.97 -7.69 -8.05
N GLY A 52 -2.18 -8.88 -7.50
CA GLY A 52 -1.09 -9.64 -6.89
C GLY A 52 -1.53 -10.98 -6.31
N ALA A 53 -0.71 -11.47 -5.40
CA ALA A 53 -0.95 -12.68 -4.65
C ALA A 53 -0.79 -12.42 -3.15
N TYR A 54 -1.41 -13.27 -2.35
CA TYR A 54 -1.32 -13.21 -0.90
C TYR A 54 -1.16 -14.59 -0.29
N VAL A 55 -0.62 -14.62 0.91
CA VAL A 55 -0.62 -15.77 1.80
C VAL A 55 -1.00 -15.28 3.20
N GLN A 56 -1.80 -16.06 3.90
CA GLN A 56 -2.19 -15.80 5.29
C GLN A 56 -2.21 -17.09 6.10
N THR A 57 -2.12 -16.96 7.41
CA THR A 57 -2.19 -18.07 8.37
C THR A 57 -2.87 -17.64 9.64
N ASP A 58 -3.62 -18.55 10.24
CA ASP A 58 -4.24 -18.32 11.53
C ASP A 58 -3.23 -18.52 12.66
N LEU A 59 -3.11 -17.51 13.50
CA LEU A 59 -2.27 -17.53 14.70
C LEU A 59 -3.08 -17.93 15.95
N ALA A 60 -4.37 -17.56 15.96
CA ALA A 60 -5.33 -17.89 17.01
C ALA A 60 -6.75 -17.87 16.39
N PRO A 61 -7.81 -18.36 17.07
CA PRO A 61 -9.16 -18.39 16.51
C PRO A 61 -9.67 -17.06 15.95
N ALA A 62 -9.28 -15.93 16.58
CA ALA A 62 -9.67 -14.59 16.13
C ALA A 62 -8.54 -13.81 15.47
N ILE A 63 -7.31 -14.31 15.45
CA ILE A 63 -6.13 -13.56 14.99
C ILE A 63 -5.45 -14.31 13.83
N PHE A 64 -5.18 -13.59 12.74
CA PHE A 64 -4.42 -14.10 11.64
C PHE A 64 -3.33 -13.10 11.22
N ALA A 65 -2.32 -13.60 10.51
CA ALA A 65 -1.30 -12.77 9.87
C ALA A 65 -1.25 -13.06 8.37
N GLY A 66 -0.86 -12.08 7.60
CA GLY A 66 -0.75 -12.23 6.16
C GLY A 66 0.37 -11.37 5.56
N MET A 67 0.78 -11.80 4.38
CA MET A 67 1.73 -11.09 3.54
C MET A 67 1.22 -11.10 2.10
N GLU A 68 1.51 -10.05 1.36
CA GLU A 68 1.16 -9.91 -0.04
C GLU A 68 2.36 -9.50 -0.87
N ILE A 69 2.28 -9.78 -2.15
CA ILE A 69 3.08 -9.13 -3.18
C ILE A 69 2.14 -8.67 -4.27
N LYS A 70 2.14 -7.36 -4.55
CA LYS A 70 1.19 -6.79 -5.52
C LYS A 70 1.78 -5.63 -6.31
N TYR A 71 1.43 -5.58 -7.57
CA TYR A 71 1.54 -4.38 -8.38
C TYR A 71 0.49 -3.37 -7.93
N SER A 72 0.86 -2.10 -7.81
CA SER A 72 -0.02 -1.05 -7.31
C SER A 72 0.26 0.27 -8.01
N GLN A 73 -0.75 0.84 -8.67
CA GLN A 73 -0.67 2.18 -9.24
C GLN A 73 -1.22 3.21 -8.25
N LYS A 74 -0.43 4.24 -8.02
CA LYS A 74 -0.72 5.37 -7.12
C LYS A 74 -0.45 6.70 -7.84
N GLY A 75 -0.57 7.81 -7.12
CA GLY A 75 -0.20 9.14 -7.60
C GLY A 75 -1.28 10.18 -7.36
N SER A 76 -1.27 11.22 -8.18
CA SER A 76 -2.13 12.39 -8.06
C SER A 76 -2.72 12.78 -9.42
N ARG A 77 -3.87 13.46 -9.40
CA ARG A 77 -4.51 13.99 -10.60
C ARG A 77 -5.26 15.28 -10.27
N ASN A 78 -5.07 16.31 -11.08
CA ASN A 78 -5.92 17.49 -11.03
C ASN A 78 -7.34 17.19 -11.53
N LYS A 79 -8.36 17.60 -10.76
CA LYS A 79 -9.76 17.64 -11.21
C LYS A 79 -10.03 18.98 -11.86
N ILE A 80 -10.09 19.01 -13.17
CA ILE A 80 -10.55 20.19 -13.92
C ILE A 80 -12.01 20.44 -13.55
N LYS A 81 -12.30 21.61 -12.96
CA LYS A 81 -13.68 22.05 -12.70
C LYS A 81 -14.22 22.80 -13.91
N PRO A 82 -15.51 22.66 -14.27
CA PRO A 82 -16.09 23.34 -15.47
C PRO A 82 -15.98 24.86 -15.47
N LYS A 83 -15.74 25.48 -14.30
CA LYS A 83 -15.61 26.93 -14.12
C LYS A 83 -14.19 27.33 -13.68
N ASP A 84 -13.20 26.48 -13.90
CA ASP A 84 -11.82 26.79 -13.57
C ASP A 84 -11.31 27.87 -14.55
N PRO A 85 -10.86 29.04 -14.09
CA PRO A 85 -10.36 30.10 -14.97
C PRO A 85 -9.06 29.70 -15.68
N ASP A 86 -8.34 28.69 -15.17
CA ASP A 86 -7.08 28.18 -15.74
C ASP A 86 -7.00 26.65 -15.58
N PRO A 87 -7.67 25.89 -16.50
CA PRO A 87 -7.79 24.45 -16.37
C PRO A 87 -6.51 23.73 -16.79
N HIS A 88 -5.56 23.56 -15.88
CA HIS A 88 -4.36 22.76 -16.12
C HIS A 88 -4.62 21.29 -15.89
N LYS A 89 -4.33 20.47 -16.90
CA LYS A 89 -4.32 19.03 -16.76
C LYS A 89 -2.99 18.60 -16.12
N TYR A 90 -3.08 17.87 -15.03
CA TYR A 90 -1.91 17.26 -14.40
C TYR A 90 -2.25 15.84 -13.95
N ILE A 91 -1.35 14.91 -14.25
CA ILE A 91 -1.45 13.51 -13.80
C ILE A 91 -0.07 13.02 -13.41
N MET A 92 0.10 12.69 -12.14
CA MET A 92 1.23 11.93 -11.63
C MET A 92 0.86 10.46 -11.57
N ARG A 93 1.63 9.60 -12.23
CA ARG A 93 1.42 8.15 -12.25
C ARG A 93 2.64 7.46 -11.69
N LEU A 94 2.45 6.80 -10.55
CA LEU A 94 3.48 6.03 -9.86
C LEU A 94 3.07 4.57 -9.88
N SER A 95 4.00 3.69 -10.27
CA SER A 95 3.79 2.24 -10.31
C SER A 95 4.77 1.58 -9.36
N TYR A 96 4.25 0.79 -8.42
CA TYR A 96 5.02 0.12 -7.37
C TYR A 96 4.83 -1.39 -7.41
N ILE A 97 5.83 -2.11 -6.90
CA ILE A 97 5.63 -3.41 -6.27
C ILE A 97 5.56 -3.17 -4.78
N ASP A 98 4.41 -3.46 -4.20
CA ASP A 98 4.16 -3.35 -2.76
C ASP A 98 4.22 -4.73 -2.11
N VAL A 99 4.85 -4.80 -0.93
CA VAL A 99 4.90 -5.99 -0.07
C VAL A 99 4.30 -5.63 1.30
N PRO A 100 2.97 -5.72 1.45
CA PRO A 100 2.32 -5.55 2.75
C PRO A 100 2.53 -6.76 3.65
N VAL A 101 2.77 -6.48 4.93
CA VAL A 101 2.70 -7.47 6.02
C VAL A 101 1.70 -6.94 7.05
N PHE A 102 0.78 -7.79 7.51
CA PHE A 102 -0.31 -7.35 8.35
C PHE A 102 -0.76 -8.42 9.35
N PHE A 103 -1.44 -7.95 10.38
CA PHE A 103 -2.24 -8.76 11.27
C PHE A 103 -3.72 -8.40 11.09
N GLY A 104 -4.58 -9.40 11.27
CA GLY A 104 -6.02 -9.25 11.24
C GLY A 104 -6.66 -9.78 12.52
N PHE A 105 -7.74 -9.13 12.90
CA PHE A 105 -8.61 -9.55 14.01
C PHE A 105 -10.02 -9.76 13.49
N ARG A 106 -10.54 -10.99 13.57
CA ARG A 106 -11.92 -11.33 13.21
C ARG A 106 -12.87 -10.75 14.24
N THR A 107 -13.74 -9.86 13.78
CA THR A 107 -14.75 -9.21 14.62
C THR A 107 -16.04 -10.02 14.71
N ASN A 108 -16.30 -10.82 13.69
CA ASN A 108 -17.42 -11.76 13.58
C ASN A 108 -17.10 -12.83 12.52
N ASP A 109 -18.07 -13.70 12.21
CA ASP A 109 -17.88 -14.83 11.27
C ASP A 109 -17.48 -14.41 9.85
N ARG A 110 -17.72 -13.16 9.45
CA ARG A 110 -17.45 -12.68 8.08
C ARG A 110 -16.58 -11.44 8.02
N GLY A 111 -16.38 -10.75 9.12
CA GLY A 111 -15.70 -9.47 9.15
C GLY A 111 -14.41 -9.50 9.95
N ALA A 112 -13.38 -8.81 9.45
CA ALA A 112 -12.14 -8.62 10.16
C ALA A 112 -11.62 -7.19 10.00
N VAL A 113 -10.95 -6.68 11.03
CA VAL A 113 -10.13 -5.48 10.98
C VAL A 113 -8.69 -5.91 10.75
N ILE A 114 -7.99 -5.25 9.84
CA ILE A 114 -6.60 -5.52 9.54
C ILE A 114 -5.75 -4.27 9.73
N GLY A 115 -4.51 -4.46 10.12
CA GLY A 115 -3.53 -3.38 10.20
C GLY A 115 -2.12 -3.90 9.95
N GLY A 116 -1.31 -3.08 9.31
CA GLY A 116 0.03 -3.49 8.93
C GLY A 116 0.86 -2.39 8.31
N VAL A 117 1.95 -2.80 7.69
CA VAL A 117 2.88 -1.92 6.98
C VAL A 117 3.18 -2.52 5.62
N SER A 118 3.18 -1.68 4.59
CA SER A 118 3.57 -2.02 3.23
C SER A 118 4.89 -1.35 2.87
N ALA A 119 5.85 -2.12 2.40
CA ALA A 119 7.06 -1.62 1.75
C ALA A 119 6.84 -1.65 0.24
N GLY A 120 6.93 -0.49 -0.42
CA GLY A 120 6.76 -0.33 -1.86
C GLY A 120 8.06 0.03 -2.56
N TYR A 121 8.37 -0.64 -3.64
CA TYR A 121 9.48 -0.29 -4.53
C TYR A 121 8.95 0.31 -5.83
N LEU A 122 9.40 1.52 -6.15
CA LEU A 122 8.98 2.26 -7.34
C LEU A 122 9.57 1.64 -8.62
N LEU A 123 8.70 1.19 -9.51
CA LEU A 123 9.07 0.70 -10.83
C LEU A 123 9.12 1.81 -11.87
N SER A 124 8.17 2.76 -11.78
CA SER A 124 8.06 3.86 -12.74
C SER A 124 7.30 5.03 -12.11
N GLY A 125 7.86 6.24 -12.25
CA GLY A 125 7.19 7.51 -11.96
C GLY A 125 7.14 8.36 -13.23
N LYS A 126 5.94 8.85 -13.58
CA LYS A 126 5.72 9.67 -14.77
C LYS A 126 4.74 10.78 -14.45
N GLU A 127 5.01 11.96 -14.98
CA GLU A 127 4.13 13.13 -14.88
C GLU A 127 3.66 13.54 -16.28
N PHE A 128 2.43 13.99 -16.36
CA PHE A 128 1.78 14.38 -17.62
C PHE A 128 1.03 15.69 -17.41
N ASP A 129 1.07 16.55 -18.41
CA ASP A 129 0.23 17.75 -18.54
C ASP A 129 -0.69 17.67 -19.77
N GLU A 130 -1.16 18.79 -20.27
CA GLU A 130 -1.95 18.91 -21.49
C GLU A 130 -1.15 18.61 -22.76
N TYR A 131 0.19 18.77 -22.75
CA TYR A 131 1.08 18.56 -23.88
C TYR A 131 1.64 17.13 -23.95
N GLY A 132 1.50 16.36 -22.88
CA GLY A 132 1.95 14.98 -22.84
C GLY A 132 2.75 14.62 -21.59
N GLN A 133 3.72 13.72 -21.72
CA GLN A 133 4.60 13.34 -20.63
C GLN A 133 5.70 14.39 -20.47
N PHE A 134 5.97 14.82 -19.24
CA PHE A 134 7.10 15.71 -18.95
C PHE A 134 8.42 15.08 -19.39
N PRO A 135 9.31 15.85 -20.04
CA PRO A 135 10.66 15.40 -20.31
C PRO A 135 11.38 14.98 -19.02
N PRO A 136 12.27 13.98 -19.06
CA PRO A 136 12.99 13.52 -17.86
C PRO A 136 13.78 14.63 -17.14
N GLU A 137 14.27 15.61 -17.88
CA GLU A 137 15.01 16.78 -17.38
C GLU A 137 14.16 17.74 -16.54
N ASP A 138 12.85 17.76 -16.77
CA ASP A 138 11.90 18.62 -16.05
C ASP A 138 11.24 17.90 -14.86
N GLN A 139 11.52 16.61 -14.67
CA GLN A 139 10.97 15.82 -13.58
C GLN A 139 11.92 15.78 -12.38
N ASN A 140 11.42 16.16 -11.22
CA ASN A 140 12.12 15.87 -9.98
C ASN A 140 12.10 14.36 -9.69
N ALA A 141 13.25 13.80 -9.36
CA ALA A 141 13.42 12.38 -9.11
C ALA A 141 12.54 11.90 -7.96
N PHE A 142 11.85 10.78 -8.16
CA PHE A 142 11.12 10.09 -7.11
C PHE A 142 12.05 9.17 -6.32
N ASN A 143 11.79 9.05 -5.01
CA ASN A 143 12.44 8.06 -4.18
C ASN A 143 11.95 6.65 -4.55
N SER A 144 12.85 5.69 -4.56
CA SER A 144 12.52 4.31 -4.93
C SER A 144 11.75 3.55 -3.86
N LEU A 145 11.81 3.96 -2.60
CA LEU A 145 11.18 3.28 -1.47
C LEU A 145 10.00 4.11 -0.93
N ASP A 146 8.86 3.45 -0.75
CA ASP A 146 7.67 4.00 -0.11
C ASP A 146 7.27 3.08 1.05
N LEU A 147 7.16 3.61 2.25
CA LEU A 147 6.75 2.87 3.45
C LEU A 147 5.39 3.40 3.92
N GLN A 148 4.38 2.51 3.92
CA GLN A 148 3.00 2.86 4.18
C GLN A 148 2.41 2.00 5.31
N PRO A 149 2.24 2.51 6.54
CA PRO A 149 1.28 1.93 7.48
C PRO A 149 -0.12 2.02 6.90
N PHE A 150 -0.95 1.02 7.21
CA PHE A 150 -2.33 0.97 6.76
C PHE A 150 -3.26 0.33 7.80
N LEU A 151 -4.53 0.70 7.70
CA LEU A 151 -5.65 0.07 8.38
C LEU A 151 -6.71 -0.29 7.35
N GLY A 152 -7.48 -1.35 7.62
CA GLY A 152 -8.51 -1.78 6.71
C GLY A 152 -9.51 -2.74 7.32
N PHE A 153 -10.48 -3.10 6.48
CA PHE A 153 -11.53 -4.06 6.79
C PHE A 153 -11.55 -5.12 5.70
N GLN A 154 -11.70 -6.37 6.13
CA GLN A 154 -11.97 -7.50 5.24
C GLN A 154 -13.35 -8.04 5.52
N PHE A 155 -14.06 -8.44 4.46
CA PHE A 155 -15.38 -9.03 4.55
C PHE A 155 -15.47 -10.26 3.64
N ASP A 156 -15.77 -11.42 4.23
CA ASP A 156 -15.95 -12.68 3.51
C ASP A 156 -17.32 -12.69 2.84
N MET A 157 -17.34 -12.47 1.52
CA MET A 157 -18.55 -12.47 0.71
C MET A 157 -19.05 -13.89 0.44
N LEU A 158 -18.12 -14.77 0.10
CA LEU A 158 -18.30 -16.19 -0.19
C LEU A 158 -17.13 -16.97 0.42
N ASP A 159 -17.23 -18.28 0.48
CA ASP A 159 -16.17 -19.15 1.04
C ASP A 159 -14.78 -18.93 0.41
N GLN A 160 -14.74 -18.54 -0.87
CA GLN A 160 -13.50 -18.30 -1.61
C GLN A 160 -13.27 -16.83 -1.99
N LEU A 161 -14.22 -15.94 -1.67
CA LEU A 161 -14.17 -14.55 -2.12
C LEU A 161 -14.29 -13.58 -0.95
N LYS A 162 -13.27 -12.75 -0.78
CA LYS A 162 -13.18 -11.74 0.25
C LYS A 162 -13.07 -10.35 -0.38
N LEU A 163 -13.79 -9.39 0.17
CA LEU A 163 -13.65 -7.96 -0.13
C LEU A 163 -12.70 -7.33 0.89
N ASP A 164 -11.81 -6.47 0.43
CA ASP A 164 -10.83 -5.77 1.26
C ASP A 164 -10.87 -4.27 0.97
N LEU A 165 -11.04 -3.48 2.00
CA LEU A 165 -10.99 -2.01 1.95
C LEU A 165 -9.89 -1.52 2.88
N ARG A 166 -8.92 -0.75 2.35
CA ARG A 166 -7.79 -0.22 3.12
C ARG A 166 -7.60 1.27 2.91
N PHE A 167 -7.10 1.92 3.94
CA PHE A 167 -6.49 3.23 3.88
C PHE A 167 -5.02 3.13 4.27
N ALA A 168 -4.14 3.65 3.42
CA ALA A 168 -2.69 3.67 3.61
C ALA A 168 -2.14 5.07 3.36
N PHE A 169 -1.07 5.43 4.06
CA PHE A 169 -0.37 6.70 3.85
C PHE A 169 1.15 6.50 3.97
N SER A 170 1.91 7.24 3.16
CA SER A 170 3.37 7.21 3.22
C SER A 170 3.89 7.89 4.47
N VAL A 171 4.86 7.25 5.15
CA VAL A 171 5.62 7.84 6.25
C VAL A 171 7.02 8.27 5.81
N LEU A 172 7.50 7.76 4.67
CA LEU A 172 8.67 8.24 3.98
C LEU A 172 8.25 9.12 2.79
N PRO A 173 8.97 10.20 2.49
CA PRO A 173 8.66 11.03 1.34
C PRO A 173 8.88 10.26 0.04
N ILE A 174 7.93 10.36 -0.89
CA ILE A 174 8.09 9.82 -2.25
C ILE A 174 8.99 10.69 -3.11
N ARG A 175 9.09 11.98 -2.80
CA ARG A 175 10.12 12.93 -3.27
C ARG A 175 10.15 14.17 -2.40
N GLY A 176 11.29 14.89 -2.40
CA GLY A 176 11.38 16.24 -1.88
C GLY A 176 10.62 17.21 -2.78
N GLN A 177 10.09 18.28 -2.19
CA GLN A 177 9.52 19.40 -2.93
C GLN A 177 10.52 20.58 -2.85
N PRO A 178 11.45 20.71 -3.81
CA PRO A 178 12.36 21.84 -3.86
C PRO A 178 11.54 23.07 -4.30
N GLY A 179 11.25 23.96 -3.37
CA GLY A 179 10.56 25.22 -3.64
C GLY A 179 11.27 26.37 -2.95
N GLU A 180 11.12 27.59 -3.47
CA GLU A 180 11.66 28.82 -2.91
C GLU A 180 11.17 29.11 -1.46
N ASN A 181 10.13 28.39 -1.02
CA ASN A 181 9.53 28.47 0.31
C ASN A 181 9.84 27.26 1.19
N ALA A 182 11.05 26.70 1.10
CA ALA A 182 11.47 25.63 1.98
C ALA A 182 11.24 26.03 3.44
N THR A 183 10.35 25.33 4.13
CA THR A 183 10.06 25.53 5.54
C THR A 183 10.86 24.54 6.38
N ASN A 184 11.05 24.83 7.69
CA ASN A 184 11.70 23.90 8.61
C ASN A 184 10.80 22.68 8.96
N TYR A 185 9.61 22.57 8.36
CA TYR A 185 8.68 21.49 8.63
C TYR A 185 8.82 20.39 7.58
N TYR A 186 9.23 19.21 8.01
CA TYR A 186 9.44 18.01 7.18
C TYR A 186 8.24 17.70 6.28
N TRP A 187 7.01 17.79 6.81
CA TRP A 187 5.78 17.48 6.09
C TRP A 187 5.43 18.49 4.98
N LEU A 188 5.88 19.73 5.10
CA LEU A 188 5.59 20.79 4.12
C LEU A 188 6.59 20.82 2.96
N ASN A 189 7.77 20.22 3.14
CA ASN A 189 8.83 20.20 2.13
C ASN A 189 8.90 18.89 1.34
N ASN A 190 7.97 17.97 1.57
CA ASN A 190 8.02 16.64 0.99
C ASN A 190 6.64 16.22 0.50
N GLN A 191 6.62 15.23 -0.41
CA GLN A 191 5.41 14.64 -0.94
C GLN A 191 5.21 13.22 -0.40
N PHE A 192 3.94 12.85 -0.14
CA PHE A 192 3.54 11.58 0.47
C PHE A 192 2.33 11.01 -0.25
N ASN A 193 2.31 9.70 -0.52
CA ASN A 193 1.12 9.02 -1.04
C ASN A 193 0.08 8.81 0.05
N ASN A 194 -1.19 9.10 -0.25
CA ASN A 194 -2.35 8.68 0.50
C ASN A 194 -3.24 7.84 -0.42
N VAL A 195 -3.63 6.64 0.00
CA VAL A 195 -4.28 5.66 -0.87
C VAL A 195 -5.46 5.02 -0.16
N ILE A 196 -6.61 5.01 -0.83
CA ILE A 196 -7.75 4.15 -0.50
C ILE A 196 -7.75 3.02 -1.52
N SER A 197 -7.72 1.78 -1.06
CA SER A 197 -7.71 0.58 -1.90
C SER A 197 -8.99 -0.22 -1.68
N LEU A 198 -9.60 -0.69 -2.77
CA LEU A 198 -10.68 -1.66 -2.75
C LEU A 198 -10.27 -2.85 -3.61
N ALA A 199 -10.19 -4.04 -3.02
CA ALA A 199 -9.74 -5.24 -3.69
C ALA A 199 -10.62 -6.45 -3.38
N MET A 200 -10.67 -7.36 -4.32
CA MET A 200 -11.22 -8.70 -4.16
C MET A 200 -10.10 -9.71 -4.03
N TYR A 201 -10.22 -10.60 -3.07
CA TYR A 201 -9.29 -11.68 -2.78
C TYR A 201 -9.96 -13.00 -3.12
N TYR A 202 -9.35 -13.78 -3.98
CA TYR A 202 -9.81 -15.10 -4.36
C TYR A 202 -8.87 -16.15 -3.77
N ARG A 203 -9.40 -17.02 -2.91
CA ARG A 203 -8.67 -18.12 -2.27
C ARG A 203 -8.55 -19.29 -3.24
N LEU A 204 -7.32 -19.78 -3.43
CA LEU A 204 -7.03 -20.91 -4.32
C LEU A 204 -7.15 -22.26 -3.63
N ASP A 205 -7.01 -22.30 -2.29
CA ASP A 205 -7.11 -23.55 -1.52
C ASP A 205 -8.57 -23.87 -1.19
N ARG A 206 -8.86 -25.16 -1.18
CA ARG A 206 -10.17 -25.73 -0.73
C ARG A 206 -10.06 -26.31 0.65
#